data_f470fa9e339d9356f6f2683fc9cdcd3a
#
_entry.id   f470fa9e339d9356f6f2683fc9cdcd3a
#
_cell.length_a   1.000
_cell.length_b   1.000
_cell.length_c   1.000
_cell.angle_alpha   90.00
_cell.angle_beta   90.00
_cell.angle_gamma   90.00
#
_symmetry.space_group_name_H-M   'P 1'
#
loop_
_entity.id
_entity.type
_entity.pdbx_description
1 polymer ?
#
loop_
_entity_poly.entity_id
_entity_poly.type
_entity_poly.pdbx_seq_one_letter_code
_entity_poly.pdbx_strand_id
1 'polypeptide(L)'
;EDGIRDQPRSRGLGDVYKRQLYDTCQKFDNIEFLNEWYITSIVHDGKQFCGITAIETLSGSFYTIKGKALIIATGGAGRIFSYSTYALSSTPDGLDMAYRAGMALKDMEFVQFHPTGILPSGILITEGARGEGGYLLNKDGDRFMKNYAAGKMELAPRDIVSRSIMTEINEGRGFKHETGEDCMKLDLRHLGDEKIKAKLGGIREISIKFSGIDPADEPIDIRPVCHYMMGGIH
;
A
#
# COMPACT_ATOMS: atom_id res chain seq x y z
N GLU A 1 24.02 4.90 -7.59
CA GLU A 1 23.84 3.91 -8.70
C GLU A 1 23.78 2.46 -8.21
N ASP A 2 24.35 2.14 -7.05
CA ASP A 2 24.40 0.75 -6.55
C ASP A 2 23.13 0.26 -5.83
N GLY A 3 22.23 1.17 -5.43
CA GLY A 3 20.97 0.82 -4.76
C GLY A 3 19.87 0.24 -5.68
N ILE A 4 20.09 0.20 -7.00
CA ILE A 4 19.10 -0.25 -7.98
C ILE A 4 19.23 -1.76 -8.28
N ARG A 5 20.37 -2.37 -7.97
CA ARG A 5 20.68 -3.76 -8.34
C ARG A 5 19.99 -4.83 -7.51
N ASP A 6 19.62 -4.53 -6.27
CA ASP A 6 19.09 -5.52 -5.32
C ASP A 6 17.57 -5.44 -5.07
N GLN A 7 16.85 -4.61 -5.81
CA GLN A 7 15.39 -4.61 -5.70
C GLN A 7 14.77 -5.77 -6.47
N PRO A 8 13.71 -6.43 -5.95
CA PRO A 8 12.99 -7.45 -6.70
C PRO A 8 12.66 -6.93 -8.09
N ARG A 9 12.97 -7.69 -9.14
CA ARG A 9 12.86 -7.28 -10.56
C ARG A 9 11.53 -6.56 -10.92
N SER A 10 10.43 -6.93 -10.27
CA SER A 10 9.14 -6.30 -10.48
C SER A 10 9.05 -4.85 -9.97
N ARG A 11 9.74 -4.49 -8.87
CA ARG A 11 9.77 -3.11 -8.35
C ARG A 11 10.73 -2.24 -9.14
N GLY A 12 11.90 -2.75 -9.49
CA GLY A 12 12.87 -2.03 -10.31
C GLY A 12 12.34 -1.65 -11.68
N LEU A 13 11.56 -2.52 -12.33
CA LEU A 13 10.93 -2.21 -13.62
C LEU A 13 9.91 -1.07 -13.51
N GLY A 14 9.07 -1.05 -12.48
CA GLY A 14 8.08 0.02 -12.28
C GLY A 14 8.74 1.40 -12.12
N ASP A 15 9.81 1.49 -11.37
CA ASP A 15 10.53 2.75 -11.17
C ASP A 15 11.28 3.19 -12.43
N VAL A 16 11.85 2.25 -13.21
CA VAL A 16 12.48 2.52 -14.50
C VAL A 16 11.46 3.11 -15.47
N TYR A 17 10.26 2.52 -15.61
CA TYR A 17 9.22 3.05 -16.50
C TYR A 17 8.72 4.43 -16.08
N LYS A 18 8.54 4.68 -14.79
CA LYS A 18 8.14 6.00 -14.28
C LYS A 18 9.17 7.06 -14.63
N ARG A 19 10.46 6.77 -14.41
CA ARG A 19 11.54 7.68 -14.78
C ARG A 19 11.60 7.92 -16.28
N GLN A 20 11.48 6.88 -17.10
CA GLN A 20 11.45 7.02 -18.56
C GLN A 20 10.33 7.91 -19.05
N LEU A 21 9.13 7.77 -18.48
CA LEU A 21 7.99 8.63 -18.82
C LEU A 21 8.25 10.09 -18.41
N TYR A 22 8.73 10.31 -17.19
CA TYR A 22 9.08 11.64 -16.70
C TYR A 22 10.17 12.28 -17.57
N ASP A 23 11.28 11.59 -17.81
CA ASP A 23 12.39 12.07 -18.65
C ASP A 23 11.94 12.32 -20.09
N THR A 24 10.99 11.54 -20.57
CA THR A 24 10.40 11.74 -21.91
C THR A 24 9.57 13.01 -21.93
N CYS A 25 8.72 13.23 -20.93
CA CYS A 25 7.91 14.46 -20.85
C CYS A 25 8.77 15.71 -20.80
N GLN A 26 9.93 15.67 -20.14
CA GLN A 26 10.86 16.81 -20.06
C GLN A 26 11.46 17.21 -21.42
N LYS A 27 11.34 16.40 -22.45
CA LYS A 27 11.84 16.72 -23.81
C LYS A 27 10.88 17.59 -24.62
N PHE A 28 9.71 17.88 -24.08
CA PHE A 28 8.68 18.65 -24.77
C PHE A 28 8.55 20.04 -24.15
N ASP A 29 8.87 21.07 -24.91
CA ASP A 29 8.84 22.48 -24.47
C ASP A 29 7.43 22.98 -24.14
N ASN A 30 6.39 22.27 -24.57
CA ASN A 30 4.98 22.60 -24.30
C ASN A 30 4.43 21.93 -23.02
N ILE A 31 5.27 21.27 -22.24
CA ILE A 31 4.92 20.69 -20.94
C ILE A 31 5.60 21.49 -19.84
N GLU A 32 4.81 22.07 -18.96
CA GLU A 32 5.27 22.74 -17.76
C GLU A 32 5.04 21.86 -16.53
N PHE A 33 6.07 21.70 -15.68
CA PHE A 33 6.02 20.94 -14.44
C PHE A 33 5.92 21.88 -13.24
N LEU A 34 4.81 21.84 -12.53
CA LEU A 34 4.60 22.58 -11.29
C LEU A 34 4.81 21.62 -10.11
N ASN A 35 6.09 21.41 -9.75
CA ASN A 35 6.46 20.57 -8.62
C ASN A 35 6.20 21.27 -7.29
N GLU A 36 5.83 20.52 -6.25
CA GLU A 36 5.56 21.04 -4.91
C GLU A 36 4.39 22.05 -4.88
N TRP A 37 3.38 21.78 -5.70
CA TRP A 37 2.12 22.51 -5.71
C TRP A 37 1.00 21.66 -5.16
N TYR A 38 0.25 22.21 -4.22
CA TYR A 38 -0.92 21.57 -3.62
C TYR A 38 -2.19 22.14 -4.26
N ILE A 39 -2.95 21.28 -4.94
CA ILE A 39 -4.22 21.67 -5.56
C ILE A 39 -5.30 21.74 -4.49
N THR A 40 -5.98 22.87 -4.38
CA THR A 40 -6.99 23.09 -3.32
C THR A 40 -8.42 22.94 -3.79
N SER A 41 -8.71 23.25 -5.07
CA SER A 41 -10.05 23.05 -5.63
C SER A 41 -10.06 23.01 -7.15
N ILE A 42 -11.14 22.42 -7.68
CA ILE A 42 -11.52 22.46 -9.09
C ILE A 42 -12.52 23.62 -9.28
N VAL A 43 -12.25 24.48 -10.24
CA VAL A 43 -13.11 25.63 -10.56
C VAL A 43 -13.95 25.32 -11.80
N HIS A 44 -15.27 25.45 -11.69
CA HIS A 44 -16.23 25.27 -12.79
C HIS A 44 -17.35 26.30 -12.69
N ASP A 45 -18.03 26.57 -13.81
CA ASP A 45 -19.18 27.47 -13.86
C ASP A 45 -20.55 26.78 -13.74
N GLY A 46 -20.53 25.49 -13.33
CA GLY A 46 -21.69 24.60 -13.26
C GLY A 46 -21.95 23.80 -14.54
N LYS A 47 -21.24 24.09 -15.64
CA LYS A 47 -21.35 23.39 -16.93
C LYS A 47 -20.03 22.84 -17.43
N GLN A 48 -18.96 23.59 -17.27
CA GLN A 48 -17.66 23.22 -17.77
C GLN A 48 -16.54 23.56 -16.79
N PHE A 49 -15.42 22.86 -16.92
CA PHE A 49 -14.20 23.14 -16.21
C PHE A 49 -13.63 24.52 -16.63
N CYS A 50 -13.20 25.32 -15.67
CA CYS A 50 -12.61 26.65 -15.88
C CYS A 50 -11.14 26.73 -15.46
N GLY A 51 -10.74 25.92 -14.47
CA GLY A 51 -9.40 25.93 -13.92
C GLY A 51 -9.30 25.22 -12.58
N ILE A 52 -8.17 25.42 -11.92
CA ILE A 52 -7.91 24.93 -10.57
C ILE A 52 -7.39 26.05 -9.69
N THR A 53 -7.54 25.93 -8.38
CA THR A 53 -6.78 26.73 -7.42
C THR A 53 -5.70 25.88 -6.77
N ALA A 54 -4.55 26.47 -6.50
CA ALA A 54 -3.40 25.78 -5.96
C ALA A 54 -2.58 26.67 -5.02
N ILE A 55 -1.81 26.03 -4.15
CA ILE A 55 -0.81 26.67 -3.30
C ILE A 55 0.55 26.16 -3.75
N GLU A 56 1.47 27.09 -4.05
CA GLU A 56 2.88 26.76 -4.15
C GLU A 56 3.43 26.54 -2.74
N THR A 57 3.86 25.33 -2.42
CA THR A 57 4.19 24.96 -1.03
C THR A 57 5.44 25.67 -0.50
N LEU A 58 6.36 26.05 -1.37
CA LEU A 58 7.58 26.77 -0.99
C LEU A 58 7.30 28.19 -0.53
N SER A 59 6.47 28.95 -1.26
CA SER A 59 6.16 30.35 -0.97
C SER A 59 4.90 30.56 -0.12
N GLY A 60 4.02 29.54 -0.07
CA GLY A 60 2.69 29.66 0.53
C GLY A 60 1.72 30.51 -0.31
N SER A 61 2.10 30.91 -1.52
CA SER A 61 1.29 31.76 -2.38
C SER A 61 0.14 31.01 -3.05
N PHE A 62 -1.01 31.64 -3.17
CA PHE A 62 -2.20 31.10 -3.85
C PHE A 62 -2.22 31.50 -5.32
N TYR A 63 -2.58 30.53 -6.15
CA TYR A 63 -2.69 30.70 -7.59
C TYR A 63 -4.02 30.18 -8.13
N THR A 64 -4.48 30.76 -9.21
CA THR A 64 -5.55 30.22 -10.04
C THR A 64 -4.97 29.92 -11.42
N ILE A 65 -5.01 28.64 -11.78
CA ILE A 65 -4.53 28.16 -13.07
C ILE A 65 -5.73 27.88 -13.97
N LYS A 66 -5.88 28.66 -15.03
CA LYS A 66 -6.95 28.47 -16.01
C LYS A 66 -6.61 27.32 -16.96
N GLY A 67 -7.61 26.52 -17.32
CA GLY A 67 -7.43 25.42 -18.25
C GLY A 67 -8.69 25.13 -19.04
N LYS A 68 -8.55 24.47 -20.19
CA LYS A 68 -9.67 24.02 -21.02
C LYS A 68 -10.15 22.63 -20.65
N ALA A 69 -9.28 21.84 -20.05
CA ALA A 69 -9.56 20.47 -19.60
C ALA A 69 -8.69 20.12 -18.39
N LEU A 70 -9.13 19.16 -17.61
CA LEU A 70 -8.42 18.62 -16.45
C LEU A 70 -8.34 17.11 -16.55
N ILE A 71 -7.15 16.55 -16.34
CA ILE A 71 -6.93 15.12 -16.12
C ILE A 71 -6.60 14.92 -14.65
N ILE A 72 -7.45 14.18 -13.94
CA ILE A 72 -7.24 13.84 -12.53
C ILE A 72 -6.53 12.49 -12.48
N ALA A 73 -5.30 12.48 -11.99
CA ALA A 73 -4.46 11.28 -11.90
C ALA A 73 -3.78 11.19 -10.52
N THR A 74 -4.53 11.51 -9.45
CA THR A 74 -4.03 11.63 -8.08
C THR A 74 -3.81 10.29 -7.38
N GLY A 75 -4.12 9.18 -8.04
CA GLY A 75 -3.96 7.83 -7.48
C GLY A 75 -5.03 7.48 -6.45
N GLY A 76 -4.78 6.44 -5.67
CA GLY A 76 -5.69 5.97 -4.64
C GLY A 76 -5.54 6.71 -3.32
N ALA A 77 -6.52 6.54 -2.42
CA ALA A 77 -6.62 7.20 -1.13
C ALA A 77 -6.30 6.25 0.04
N GLY A 78 -5.36 5.32 -0.13
CA GLY A 78 -5.08 4.29 0.87
C GLY A 78 -4.64 4.83 2.24
N ARG A 79 -4.20 6.09 2.31
CA ARG A 79 -3.79 6.76 3.56
C ARG A 79 -4.94 7.25 4.45
N ILE A 80 -6.18 7.00 4.08
CA ILE A 80 -7.30 7.10 5.03
C ILE A 80 -7.30 5.96 6.05
N PHE A 81 -6.58 4.87 5.77
CA PHE A 81 -6.42 3.74 6.68
C PHE A 81 -5.11 3.86 7.46
N SER A 82 -5.15 3.56 8.76
CA SER A 82 -3.98 3.63 9.65
C SER A 82 -2.83 2.73 9.17
N TYR A 83 -3.17 1.53 8.69
CA TYR A 83 -2.20 0.58 8.13
C TYR A 83 -2.41 0.48 6.62
N SER A 84 -1.40 0.88 5.87
CA SER A 84 -1.48 0.98 4.42
C SER A 84 -0.11 0.80 3.77
N THR A 85 -0.08 0.12 2.62
CA THR A 85 1.11 0.00 1.77
C THR A 85 1.30 1.20 0.84
N TYR A 86 0.37 2.14 0.84
CA TYR A 86 0.45 3.34 0.02
C TYR A 86 1.51 4.31 0.52
N ALA A 87 2.07 5.09 -0.39
CA ALA A 87 2.93 6.23 -0.04
C ALA A 87 2.17 7.24 0.84
N LEU A 88 2.90 7.98 1.67
CA LEU A 88 2.30 8.97 2.58
C LEU A 88 1.49 10.06 1.85
N SER A 89 1.87 10.35 0.60
CA SER A 89 1.17 11.30 -0.27
C SER A 89 -0.11 10.76 -0.91
N SER A 90 -0.45 9.48 -0.74
CA SER A 90 -1.67 8.88 -1.31
C SER A 90 -2.89 9.14 -0.43
N THR A 91 -3.22 10.40 -0.28
CA THR A 91 -4.35 10.94 0.49
C THR A 91 -5.60 11.07 -0.39
N PRO A 92 -6.81 11.23 0.18
CA PRO A 92 -8.06 11.34 -0.59
C PRO A 92 -8.30 12.70 -1.23
N ASP A 93 -7.35 13.64 -1.20
CA ASP A 93 -7.55 15.02 -1.65
C ASP A 93 -8.12 15.13 -3.07
N GLY A 94 -7.63 14.31 -4.00
CA GLY A 94 -8.13 14.29 -5.37
C GLY A 94 -9.59 13.81 -5.47
N LEU A 95 -9.95 12.81 -4.67
CA LEU A 95 -11.32 12.29 -4.60
C LEU A 95 -12.26 13.33 -3.97
N ASP A 96 -11.81 13.98 -2.88
CA ASP A 96 -12.57 15.03 -2.19
C ASP A 96 -12.82 16.24 -3.11
N MET A 97 -11.78 16.70 -3.81
CA MET A 97 -11.93 17.80 -4.77
C MET A 97 -12.92 17.47 -5.89
N ALA A 98 -12.83 16.26 -6.44
CA ALA A 98 -13.75 15.79 -7.48
C ALA A 98 -15.19 15.71 -6.96
N TYR A 99 -15.38 15.14 -5.78
CA TYR A 99 -16.70 15.04 -5.13
C TYR A 99 -17.31 16.42 -4.85
N ARG A 100 -16.53 17.35 -4.31
CA ARG A 100 -16.97 18.75 -4.07
C ARG A 100 -17.28 19.49 -5.37
N ALA A 101 -16.61 19.13 -6.47
CA ALA A 101 -16.94 19.66 -7.80
C ALA A 101 -18.16 18.98 -8.45
N GLY A 102 -18.86 18.10 -7.75
CA GLY A 102 -20.08 17.41 -8.23
C GLY A 102 -19.83 16.19 -9.08
N MET A 103 -18.60 15.66 -9.14
CA MET A 103 -18.29 14.44 -9.87
C MET A 103 -18.79 13.22 -9.08
N ALA A 104 -19.27 12.20 -9.79
CA ALA A 104 -19.68 10.95 -9.19
C ALA A 104 -18.48 10.14 -8.74
N LEU A 105 -18.59 9.48 -7.58
CA LEU A 105 -17.65 8.47 -7.12
C LEU A 105 -18.30 7.09 -7.27
N LYS A 106 -17.50 6.09 -7.62
CA LYS A 106 -17.97 4.72 -7.87
C LYS A 106 -17.09 3.70 -7.17
N ASP A 107 -17.73 2.61 -6.72
CA ASP A 107 -17.06 1.42 -6.19
C ASP A 107 -16.12 1.72 -4.99
N MET A 108 -16.43 2.73 -4.19
CA MET A 108 -15.59 3.20 -3.08
C MET A 108 -15.44 2.17 -1.96
N GLU A 109 -16.38 1.23 -1.83
CA GLU A 109 -16.34 0.11 -0.88
C GLU A 109 -15.37 -1.00 -1.28
N PHE A 110 -14.93 -1.03 -2.55
CA PHE A 110 -14.01 -2.06 -3.02
C PHE A 110 -12.56 -1.71 -2.67
N VAL A 111 -12.21 -1.99 -1.43
CA VAL A 111 -10.87 -1.85 -0.89
C VAL A 111 -10.27 -3.22 -0.63
N GLN A 112 -9.11 -3.51 -1.22
CA GLN A 112 -8.40 -4.75 -0.96
C GLN A 112 -7.40 -4.55 0.18
N PHE A 113 -7.49 -5.43 1.19
CA PHE A 113 -6.48 -5.55 2.23
C PHE A 113 -5.50 -6.68 1.90
N HIS A 114 -4.21 -6.39 2.02
CA HIS A 114 -3.19 -7.44 1.97
C HIS A 114 -3.00 -8.03 3.37
N PRO A 115 -3.01 -9.36 3.53
CA PRO A 115 -3.02 -9.98 4.85
C PRO A 115 -1.74 -9.78 5.67
N THR A 116 -0.59 -9.55 5.02
CA THR A 116 0.72 -9.58 5.66
C THR A 116 1.45 -8.24 5.54
N GLY A 117 0.97 -7.23 6.27
CA GLY A 117 1.73 -6.00 6.56
C GLY A 117 2.49 -6.14 7.86
N ILE A 118 3.76 -5.74 7.90
CA ILE A 118 4.61 -5.75 9.10
C ILE A 118 4.14 -4.67 10.07
N LEU A 119 4.02 -4.98 11.34
CA LEU A 119 3.83 -3.97 12.38
C LEU A 119 5.18 -3.38 12.86
N PRO A 120 5.18 -2.10 13.27
CA PRO A 120 4.07 -1.13 13.17
C PRO A 120 4.02 -0.41 11.82
N SER A 121 4.97 -0.67 10.92
CA SER A 121 5.20 0.12 9.69
C SER A 121 4.11 0.00 8.62
N GLY A 122 3.36 -1.10 8.60
CA GLY A 122 2.43 -1.45 7.51
C GLY A 122 3.12 -1.87 6.21
N ILE A 123 4.45 -2.04 6.21
CA ILE A 123 5.20 -2.46 5.03
C ILE A 123 4.82 -3.88 4.63
N LEU A 124 4.68 -4.06 3.32
CA LEU A 124 4.20 -5.30 2.74
C LEU A 124 5.24 -6.43 2.80
N ILE A 125 4.85 -7.55 3.40
CA ILE A 125 5.47 -8.84 3.08
C ILE A 125 4.69 -9.47 1.93
N THR A 126 5.37 -9.71 0.83
CA THR A 126 4.74 -10.23 -0.39
C THR A 126 4.14 -11.62 -0.17
N GLU A 127 3.17 -11.97 -0.99
CA GLU A 127 2.54 -13.29 -0.99
C GLU A 127 3.55 -14.44 -1.14
N GLY A 128 4.72 -14.16 -1.72
CA GLY A 128 5.82 -15.11 -1.85
C GLY A 128 6.24 -15.78 -0.55
N ALA A 129 6.16 -15.08 0.59
CA ALA A 129 6.46 -15.68 1.90
C ALA A 129 5.52 -16.86 2.23
N ARG A 130 4.21 -16.67 1.98
CA ARG A 130 3.21 -17.72 2.16
C ARG A 130 3.32 -18.80 1.06
N GLY A 131 3.66 -18.35 -0.17
CA GLY A 131 3.91 -19.25 -1.32
C GLY A 131 5.07 -20.21 -1.12
N GLU A 132 6.13 -19.76 -0.46
CA GLU A 132 7.28 -20.62 -0.09
C GLU A 132 7.00 -21.51 1.12
N GLY A 133 5.83 -21.39 1.73
CA GLY A 133 5.36 -22.26 2.82
C GLY A 133 5.25 -21.59 4.19
N GLY A 134 5.27 -20.26 4.28
CA GLY A 134 5.10 -19.56 5.56
C GLY A 134 3.74 -19.82 6.20
N TYR A 135 3.72 -20.00 7.53
CA TYR A 135 2.53 -20.28 8.32
C TYR A 135 1.98 -19.01 8.96
N LEU A 136 0.67 -18.92 9.05
CA LEU A 136 -0.03 -17.92 9.84
C LEU A 136 -0.48 -18.54 11.17
N LEU A 137 0.04 -17.99 12.28
CA LEU A 137 -0.19 -18.54 13.62
C LEU A 137 -0.96 -17.54 14.48
N ASN A 138 -1.92 -18.04 15.26
CA ASN A 138 -2.55 -17.33 16.35
C ASN A 138 -1.77 -17.52 17.66
N LYS A 139 -2.22 -16.88 18.77
CA LYS A 139 -1.56 -16.95 20.07
C LYS A 139 -1.51 -18.36 20.70
N ASP A 140 -2.40 -19.24 20.25
CA ASP A 140 -2.44 -20.63 20.72
C ASP A 140 -1.46 -21.52 19.95
N GLY A 141 -0.72 -20.94 18.97
CA GLY A 141 0.23 -21.63 18.10
C GLY A 141 -0.44 -22.39 16.95
N ASP A 142 -1.72 -22.17 16.74
CA ASP A 142 -2.49 -22.84 15.70
C ASP A 142 -2.31 -22.18 14.33
N ARG A 143 -2.14 -22.98 13.29
CA ARG A 143 -2.32 -22.57 11.89
C ARG A 143 -3.83 -22.42 11.63
N PHE A 144 -4.38 -21.28 12.06
CA PHE A 144 -5.82 -21.04 12.10
C PHE A 144 -6.49 -21.09 10.71
N MET A 145 -5.74 -20.89 9.62
CA MET A 145 -6.30 -20.98 8.26
C MET A 145 -6.96 -22.32 7.94
N LYS A 146 -6.60 -23.39 8.65
CA LYS A 146 -7.29 -24.70 8.54
C LYS A 146 -8.79 -24.63 8.80
N ASN A 147 -9.23 -23.68 9.65
CA ASN A 147 -10.63 -23.50 10.04
C ASN A 147 -11.42 -22.65 9.04
N TYR A 148 -10.74 -21.85 8.21
CA TYR A 148 -11.35 -20.90 7.27
C TYR A 148 -11.23 -21.33 5.81
N ALA A 149 -10.12 -21.97 5.45
CA ALA A 149 -9.82 -22.35 4.08
C ALA A 149 -8.93 -23.62 4.03
N ALA A 150 -9.41 -24.72 4.56
CA ALA A 150 -8.64 -25.96 4.73
C ALA A 150 -7.93 -26.45 3.45
N GLY A 151 -8.52 -26.26 2.27
CA GLY A 151 -7.95 -26.72 1.00
C GLY A 151 -6.79 -25.86 0.46
N LYS A 152 -6.76 -24.57 0.77
CA LYS A 152 -5.74 -23.62 0.29
C LYS A 152 -4.88 -23.04 1.40
N MET A 153 -5.32 -23.16 2.63
CA MET A 153 -4.62 -22.66 3.80
C MET A 153 -4.20 -21.18 3.61
N GLU A 154 -2.94 -20.86 3.86
CA GLU A 154 -2.35 -19.53 3.71
C GLU A 154 -2.34 -18.99 2.27
N LEU A 155 -2.60 -19.84 1.28
CA LEU A 155 -2.72 -19.47 -0.14
C LEU A 155 -4.17 -19.22 -0.59
N ALA A 156 -5.10 -19.14 0.35
CA ALA A 156 -6.45 -18.69 0.07
C ALA A 156 -6.44 -17.22 -0.47
N PRO A 157 -7.51 -16.79 -1.16
CA PRO A 157 -7.64 -15.41 -1.62
C PRO A 157 -7.38 -14.39 -0.51
N ARG A 158 -6.77 -13.25 -0.86
CA ARG A 158 -6.33 -12.21 0.10
C ARG A 158 -7.45 -11.76 1.03
N ASP A 159 -8.65 -11.60 0.51
CA ASP A 159 -9.82 -11.19 1.27
C ASP A 159 -10.22 -12.24 2.34
N ILE A 160 -10.15 -13.53 2.00
CA ILE A 160 -10.41 -14.62 2.94
C ILE A 160 -9.35 -14.61 4.04
N VAL A 161 -8.06 -14.55 3.68
CA VAL A 161 -6.97 -14.55 4.67
C VAL A 161 -7.06 -13.33 5.58
N SER A 162 -7.29 -12.13 5.01
CA SER A 162 -7.39 -10.88 5.78
C SER A 162 -8.57 -10.91 6.76
N ARG A 163 -9.73 -11.38 6.31
CA ARG A 163 -10.90 -11.52 7.19
C ARG A 163 -10.67 -12.57 8.29
N SER A 164 -10.03 -13.68 7.96
CA SER A 164 -9.69 -14.72 8.94
C SER A 164 -8.77 -14.18 10.03
N ILE A 165 -7.73 -13.43 9.65
CA ILE A 165 -6.84 -12.74 10.59
C ILE A 165 -7.62 -11.81 11.51
N MET A 166 -8.49 -10.97 10.94
CA MET A 166 -9.29 -10.04 11.75
C MET A 166 -10.30 -10.76 12.66
N THR A 167 -10.86 -11.88 12.23
CA THR A 167 -11.73 -12.72 13.06
C THR A 167 -10.95 -13.27 14.25
N GLU A 168 -9.77 -13.85 14.03
CA GLU A 168 -8.92 -14.35 15.11
C GLU A 168 -8.55 -13.24 16.12
N ILE A 169 -8.19 -12.05 15.62
CA ILE A 169 -7.89 -10.89 16.45
C ILE A 169 -9.13 -10.48 17.29
N ASN A 170 -10.28 -10.31 16.64
CA ASN A 170 -11.52 -9.86 17.29
C ASN A 170 -12.05 -10.86 18.33
N GLU A 171 -11.80 -12.13 18.13
CA GLU A 171 -12.13 -13.19 19.08
C GLU A 171 -11.06 -13.38 20.19
N GLY A 172 -10.07 -12.48 20.24
CA GLY A 172 -9.05 -12.45 21.28
C GLY A 172 -7.97 -13.54 21.14
N ARG A 173 -7.80 -14.12 19.96
CA ARG A 173 -6.72 -15.08 19.67
C ARG A 173 -5.51 -14.45 18.98
N GLY A 174 -5.45 -13.12 18.89
CA GLY A 174 -4.28 -12.38 18.46
C GLY A 174 -3.19 -12.29 19.53
N PHE A 175 -1.98 -11.98 19.08
CA PHE A 175 -0.88 -11.55 19.95
C PHE A 175 -0.99 -10.06 20.22
N LYS A 176 -0.40 -9.58 21.31
CA LYS A 176 -0.19 -8.15 21.54
C LYS A 176 1.20 -7.75 21.05
N HIS A 177 1.24 -6.83 20.11
CA HIS A 177 2.47 -6.16 19.71
C HIS A 177 2.90 -5.15 20.78
N GLU A 178 4.18 -4.78 20.83
CA GLU A 178 4.71 -3.82 21.82
C GLU A 178 4.08 -2.43 21.75
N THR A 179 3.55 -2.03 20.58
CA THR A 179 2.81 -0.79 20.37
C THR A 179 1.37 -0.86 20.86
N GLY A 180 0.91 -2.01 21.36
CA GLY A 180 -0.41 -2.24 21.91
C GLY A 180 -1.44 -2.78 20.94
N GLU A 181 -1.15 -2.83 19.64
CA GLU A 181 -2.06 -3.40 18.65
C GLU A 181 -2.09 -4.93 18.70
N ASP A 182 -3.24 -5.48 18.29
CA ASP A 182 -3.38 -6.91 18.09
C ASP A 182 -2.83 -7.33 16.72
N CYS A 183 -2.09 -8.44 16.68
CA CYS A 183 -1.45 -8.96 15.49
C CYS A 183 -1.52 -10.50 15.43
N MET A 184 -1.11 -11.03 14.29
CA MET A 184 -0.83 -12.44 14.08
C MET A 184 0.65 -12.65 13.78
N LYS A 185 1.12 -13.88 13.81
CA LYS A 185 2.50 -14.23 13.49
C LYS A 185 2.58 -14.88 12.10
N LEU A 186 3.53 -14.38 11.28
CA LEU A 186 3.98 -15.08 10.08
C LEU A 186 5.26 -15.84 10.42
N ASP A 187 5.18 -17.15 10.46
CA ASP A 187 6.30 -18.02 10.82
C ASP A 187 6.96 -18.61 9.59
N LEU A 188 8.25 -18.35 9.42
CA LEU A 188 9.10 -18.86 8.34
C LEU A 188 10.22 -19.78 8.85
N ARG A 189 10.40 -19.91 10.17
CA ARG A 189 11.54 -20.63 10.79
C ARG A 189 11.70 -22.05 10.30
N HIS A 190 10.59 -22.76 10.09
CA HIS A 190 10.59 -24.16 9.63
C HIS A 190 11.14 -24.34 8.21
N LEU A 191 11.27 -23.24 7.43
CA LEU A 191 11.87 -23.27 6.10
C LEU A 191 13.40 -23.41 6.15
N GLY A 192 14.01 -23.00 7.25
CA GLY A 192 15.46 -22.98 7.46
C GLY A 192 16.16 -21.78 6.81
N ASP A 193 17.29 -21.39 7.40
CA ASP A 193 18.07 -20.19 7.01
C ASP A 193 18.47 -20.20 5.53
N GLU A 194 18.94 -21.34 5.02
CA GLU A 194 19.37 -21.49 3.62
C GLU A 194 18.24 -21.18 2.61
N LYS A 195 17.04 -21.72 2.85
CA LYS A 195 15.89 -21.48 1.98
C LYS A 195 15.41 -20.04 2.08
N ILE A 196 15.36 -19.47 3.30
CA ILE A 196 14.98 -18.07 3.51
C ILE A 196 15.96 -17.15 2.78
N LYS A 197 17.25 -17.37 2.91
CA LYS A 197 18.29 -16.60 2.21
C LYS A 197 18.17 -16.68 0.69
N ALA A 198 17.95 -17.88 0.16
CA ALA A 198 17.91 -18.12 -1.29
C ALA A 198 16.61 -17.61 -1.96
N LYS A 199 15.46 -17.76 -1.31
CA LYS A 199 14.13 -17.50 -1.88
C LYS A 199 13.44 -16.26 -1.34
N LEU A 200 13.72 -15.90 -0.10
CA LEU A 200 13.04 -14.84 0.65
C LEU A 200 14.01 -13.78 1.17
N GLY A 201 15.23 -13.68 0.60
CA GLY A 201 16.26 -12.75 1.06
C GLY A 201 15.77 -11.30 1.17
N GLY A 202 15.03 -10.81 0.18
CA GLY A 202 14.45 -9.47 0.25
C GLY A 202 13.38 -9.30 1.35
N ILE A 203 12.64 -10.36 1.68
CA ILE A 203 11.67 -10.35 2.79
C ILE A 203 12.40 -10.34 4.13
N ARG A 204 13.47 -11.14 4.27
CA ARG A 204 14.32 -11.15 5.45
C ARG A 204 14.90 -9.76 5.72
N GLU A 205 15.46 -9.13 4.69
CA GLU A 205 16.02 -7.78 4.78
C GLU A 205 14.98 -6.73 5.20
N ILE A 206 13.78 -6.78 4.61
CA ILE A 206 12.67 -5.89 4.98
C ILE A 206 12.25 -6.13 6.44
N SER A 207 12.13 -7.38 6.87
CA SER A 207 11.75 -7.72 8.24
C SER A 207 12.78 -7.17 9.24
N ILE A 208 14.06 -7.49 9.06
CA ILE A 208 15.14 -6.99 9.94
C ILE A 208 15.14 -5.46 9.99
N LYS A 209 15.03 -4.81 8.83
CA LYS A 209 15.10 -3.35 8.73
C LYS A 209 13.93 -2.61 9.40
N PHE A 210 12.72 -3.16 9.32
CA PHE A 210 11.49 -2.44 9.72
C PHE A 210 10.81 -2.98 10.97
N SER A 211 11.18 -4.17 11.44
CA SER A 211 10.70 -4.73 12.71
C SER A 211 11.81 -5.23 13.62
N GLY A 212 13.08 -5.21 13.17
CA GLY A 212 14.20 -5.76 13.94
C GLY A 212 14.20 -7.28 14.04
N ILE A 213 13.25 -7.98 13.40
CA ILE A 213 13.05 -9.44 13.50
C ILE A 213 13.73 -10.13 12.32
N ASP A 214 14.63 -11.07 12.62
CA ASP A 214 15.10 -12.02 11.62
C ASP A 214 14.09 -13.19 11.51
N PRO A 215 13.44 -13.38 10.34
CA PRO A 215 12.43 -14.41 10.17
C PRO A 215 12.97 -15.86 10.18
N ALA A 216 14.29 -16.02 10.20
CA ALA A 216 14.90 -17.32 10.43
C ALA A 216 14.86 -17.73 11.91
N ASP A 217 14.87 -16.75 12.82
CA ASP A 217 14.93 -16.97 14.26
C ASP A 217 13.56 -16.77 14.94
N GLU A 218 12.82 -15.74 14.53
CA GLU A 218 11.54 -15.38 15.16
C GLU A 218 10.44 -15.13 14.10
N PRO A 219 9.15 -15.41 14.44
CA PRO A 219 8.03 -15.12 13.56
C PRO A 219 7.72 -13.62 13.53
N ILE A 220 7.37 -13.12 12.35
CA ILE A 220 7.11 -11.70 12.08
C ILE A 220 5.70 -11.33 12.53
N ASP A 221 5.56 -10.18 13.22
CA ASP A 221 4.28 -9.58 13.55
C ASP A 221 3.62 -8.96 12.34
N ILE A 222 2.43 -9.47 12.00
CA ILE A 222 1.70 -9.05 10.81
C ILE A 222 0.25 -8.70 11.12
N ARG A 223 -0.30 -7.79 10.29
CA ARG A 223 -1.70 -7.42 10.29
C ARG A 223 -2.18 -7.12 8.86
N PRO A 224 -3.47 -7.27 8.55
CA PRO A 224 -4.02 -6.81 7.28
C PRO A 224 -3.83 -5.30 7.10
N VAL A 225 -3.36 -4.91 5.92
CA VAL A 225 -3.08 -3.51 5.55
C VAL A 225 -3.82 -3.14 4.27
N CYS A 226 -4.31 -1.91 4.17
CA CYS A 226 -4.91 -1.40 2.93
C CYS A 226 -3.87 -1.44 1.81
N HIS A 227 -4.23 -2.06 0.68
CA HIS A 227 -3.28 -2.33 -0.40
C HIS A 227 -3.75 -1.85 -1.77
N TYR A 228 -5.03 -1.98 -2.09
CA TYR A 228 -5.63 -1.47 -3.31
C TYR A 228 -6.99 -0.83 -3.06
N MET A 229 -7.25 0.26 -3.77
CA MET A 229 -8.58 0.83 -3.91
C MET A 229 -8.98 0.71 -5.38
N MET A 230 -10.06 -0.02 -5.66
CA MET A 230 -10.59 -0.23 -7.02
C MET A 230 -11.54 0.87 -7.44
N GLY A 231 -12.23 1.49 -6.47
CA GLY A 231 -13.10 2.63 -6.68
C GLY A 231 -12.37 3.94 -6.92
N GLY A 232 -13.13 4.97 -7.25
CA GLY A 232 -12.62 6.31 -7.49
C GLY A 232 -13.61 7.21 -8.20
N ILE A 233 -13.10 8.19 -8.91
CA ILE A 233 -13.88 9.14 -9.73
C ILE A 233 -14.42 8.40 -10.95
N HIS A 234 -15.74 8.59 -11.21
CA HIS A 234 -16.46 7.92 -12.31
C HIS A 234 -16.49 8.81 -13.55
#